data_35d93109c51128a97df6acee78392783
#
_entry.id   35d93109c51128a97df6acee78392783
#
_cell.length_a   1.000
_cell.length_b   1.000
_cell.length_c   1.000
_cell.angle_alpha   90.00
_cell.angle_beta   90.00
_cell.angle_gamma   90.00
#
_symmetry.space_group_name_H-M   'P 1'
#
loop_
_entity.id
_entity.type
_entity.pdbx_description
1 polymer ?
#
loop_
_entity_poly.entity_id
_entity_poly.type
_entity_poly.pdbx_seq_one_letter_code
_entity_poly.pdbx_strand_id
1 'polypeptide(L)'
;MNTVKKKEMTQKMQEKFHHFLEPLEKGLNLPEQKFLKAISKGILGSGSVIVRQISQQLDESIDLKKTCKRLYENLRREGLSEKLQQNLLQKQCSHLTKDSLILVDPSDLMKPSSKQMEGLSRVRDGSTGKSCNGYDLLNMIAFNKEEKGYQILPLCSELYSKEIEIDTKANITIDRINDITVYSNNMGIFVFDRGGDSRINLGKLSGNENAYIIRSMGKRGLIVDAKELNFKEVCRSVKLDYELPGQKKETKLLCGIKRVKVRLDPYPKKHPNTAETWLIVCRYKSKKGKLGGFFYLLCDFPHHQLNLEEIIEKALGSYRLRWKIEELHRQVKQDYGWEEMQLMAYVGLKNLNTILWIVISFLYSLKKMVLQLAEAFPVLLMDKKKNINMLFGFVYYRLFKVVKKIFSEMSIYRKVRFKGCYHDQLQLKVNFS
;
A
#
# COMPACT_ATOMS: atom_id res chain seq x y z
N MET A 1 18.46 -28.69 17.80
CA MET A 1 17.41 -27.76 18.29
C MET A 1 16.88 -26.81 17.20
N ASN A 2 17.69 -26.31 16.29
CA ASN A 2 17.24 -25.33 15.28
C ASN A 2 16.40 -25.94 14.11
N THR A 3 16.62 -27.21 13.76
CA THR A 3 15.96 -27.90 12.63
C THR A 3 14.49 -28.21 12.92
N VAL A 4 14.16 -28.64 14.12
CA VAL A 4 12.78 -28.92 14.55
C VAL A 4 11.95 -27.63 14.57
N LYS A 5 12.45 -26.57 15.20
CA LYS A 5 11.79 -25.25 15.21
C LYS A 5 11.57 -24.70 13.80
N LYS A 6 12.50 -24.91 12.86
CA LYS A 6 12.34 -24.49 11.46
C LYS A 6 11.22 -25.26 10.76
N LYS A 7 11.13 -26.58 10.97
CA LYS A 7 10.08 -27.42 10.36
C LYS A 7 8.69 -27.01 10.87
N GLU A 8 8.55 -26.87 12.19
CA GLU A 8 7.30 -26.39 12.81
C GLU A 8 6.90 -25.00 12.28
N MET A 9 7.86 -24.10 12.20
CA MET A 9 7.61 -22.74 11.68
C MET A 9 7.22 -22.76 10.21
N THR A 10 7.81 -23.64 9.40
CA THR A 10 7.45 -23.81 7.98
C THR A 10 6.02 -24.30 7.84
N GLN A 11 5.61 -25.31 8.63
CA GLN A 11 4.24 -25.79 8.64
C GLN A 11 3.26 -24.70 9.08
N LYS A 12 3.54 -24.03 10.18
CA LYS A 12 2.72 -22.90 10.68
C LYS A 12 2.58 -21.80 9.65
N MET A 13 3.63 -21.52 8.87
CA MET A 13 3.60 -20.54 7.79
C MET A 13 2.68 -20.98 6.64
N GLN A 14 2.68 -22.28 6.28
CA GLN A 14 1.77 -22.82 5.28
C GLN A 14 0.31 -22.71 5.70
N GLU A 15 0.00 -23.07 6.94
CA GLU A 15 -1.34 -22.98 7.50
C GLU A 15 -1.83 -21.53 7.49
N LYS A 16 -0.97 -20.58 7.94
CA LYS A 16 -1.30 -19.16 7.91
C LYS A 16 -1.49 -18.62 6.49
N PHE A 17 -0.72 -19.08 5.54
CA PHE A 17 -0.87 -18.68 4.15
C PHE A 17 -2.21 -19.17 3.57
N HIS A 18 -2.58 -20.42 3.82
CA HIS A 18 -3.88 -20.95 3.38
C HIS A 18 -5.04 -20.20 4.03
N HIS A 19 -5.00 -20.04 5.35
CA HIS A 19 -6.03 -19.29 6.08
C HIS A 19 -6.11 -17.81 5.65
N PHE A 20 -4.98 -17.20 5.28
CA PHE A 20 -4.99 -15.83 4.76
C PHE A 20 -5.69 -15.73 3.40
N LEU A 21 -5.50 -16.72 2.51
CA LEU A 21 -6.11 -16.74 1.18
C LEU A 21 -7.59 -17.14 1.18
N GLU A 22 -8.04 -17.92 2.15
CA GLU A 22 -9.39 -18.47 2.21
C GLU A 22 -10.50 -17.41 1.99
N PRO A 23 -10.57 -16.26 2.70
CA PRO A 23 -11.57 -15.23 2.43
C PRO A 23 -11.40 -14.55 1.07
N LEU A 24 -10.22 -14.61 0.47
CA LEU A 24 -9.95 -14.03 -0.85
C LEU A 24 -10.45 -14.94 -2.00
N GLU A 25 -10.81 -16.18 -1.72
CA GLU A 25 -11.34 -17.15 -2.68
C GLU A 25 -12.84 -17.01 -2.91
N LYS A 26 -13.52 -16.15 -2.17
CA LYS A 26 -14.96 -15.90 -2.32
C LYS A 26 -15.30 -15.46 -3.75
N GLY A 27 -16.27 -16.15 -4.37
CA GLY A 27 -16.70 -15.87 -5.75
C GLY A 27 -15.73 -16.30 -6.85
N LEU A 28 -14.60 -16.96 -6.49
CA LEU A 28 -13.69 -17.59 -7.44
C LEU A 28 -14.10 -19.03 -7.71
N ASN A 29 -14.02 -19.47 -8.99
CA ASN A 29 -14.16 -20.87 -9.32
C ASN A 29 -12.92 -21.68 -8.91
N LEU A 30 -13.03 -23.01 -8.88
CA LEU A 30 -11.95 -23.89 -8.43
C LEU A 30 -10.60 -23.69 -9.20
N PRO A 31 -10.59 -23.55 -10.54
CA PRO A 31 -9.36 -23.20 -11.27
C PRO A 31 -8.74 -21.87 -10.84
N GLU A 32 -9.55 -20.83 -10.60
CA GLU A 32 -9.08 -19.52 -10.13
C GLU A 32 -8.48 -19.61 -8.72
N GLN A 33 -9.12 -20.34 -7.80
CA GLN A 33 -8.59 -20.59 -6.46
C GLN A 33 -7.23 -21.32 -6.49
N LYS A 34 -7.12 -22.40 -7.30
CA LYS A 34 -5.86 -23.12 -7.51
C LYS A 34 -4.78 -22.22 -8.10
N PHE A 35 -5.16 -21.38 -9.07
CA PHE A 35 -4.26 -20.41 -9.69
C PHE A 35 -3.77 -19.37 -8.67
N LEU A 36 -4.67 -18.75 -7.88
CA LEU A 36 -4.31 -17.78 -6.84
C LEU A 36 -3.32 -18.38 -5.84
N LYS A 37 -3.56 -19.60 -5.34
CA LYS A 37 -2.66 -20.30 -4.43
C LYS A 37 -1.29 -20.57 -5.06
N ALA A 38 -1.28 -21.05 -6.31
CA ALA A 38 -0.04 -21.37 -7.01
C ALA A 38 0.81 -20.14 -7.29
N ILE A 39 0.23 -19.11 -7.91
CA ILE A 39 0.98 -17.91 -8.30
C ILE A 39 1.48 -17.13 -7.08
N SER A 40 0.65 -16.99 -6.03
CA SER A 40 1.05 -16.33 -4.79
C SER A 40 2.17 -17.07 -4.09
N LYS A 41 2.11 -18.41 -4.01
CA LYS A 41 3.20 -19.25 -3.51
C LYS A 41 4.48 -19.06 -4.34
N GLY A 42 4.35 -19.04 -5.66
CA GLY A 42 5.46 -18.85 -6.58
C GLY A 42 6.13 -17.47 -6.42
N ILE A 43 5.34 -16.40 -6.24
CA ILE A 43 5.85 -15.04 -5.96
C ILE A 43 6.58 -15.00 -4.61
N LEU A 44 6.00 -15.58 -3.55
CA LEU A 44 6.64 -15.63 -2.23
C LEU A 44 7.98 -16.35 -2.26
N GLY A 45 8.06 -17.48 -2.96
CA GLY A 45 9.26 -18.30 -3.01
C GLY A 45 10.34 -17.77 -3.97
N SER A 46 9.95 -17.22 -5.12
CA SER A 46 10.90 -16.61 -6.07
C SER A 46 11.32 -15.21 -5.64
N GLY A 47 10.46 -14.48 -4.92
CA GLY A 47 10.62 -13.05 -4.67
C GLY A 47 10.63 -12.27 -5.98
N SER A 48 9.76 -12.59 -6.93
CA SER A 48 9.74 -11.97 -8.25
C SER A 48 8.35 -11.96 -8.84
N VAL A 49 8.07 -10.96 -9.68
CA VAL A 49 6.87 -10.85 -10.51
C VAL A 49 7.09 -11.39 -11.94
N ILE A 50 8.28 -11.89 -12.26
CA ILE A 50 8.60 -12.46 -13.57
C ILE A 50 8.02 -13.88 -13.64
N VAL A 51 7.05 -14.10 -14.52
CA VAL A 51 6.30 -15.37 -14.63
C VAL A 51 7.22 -16.59 -14.79
N ARG A 52 8.33 -16.46 -15.52
CA ARG A 52 9.32 -17.54 -15.65
C ARG A 52 9.95 -17.92 -14.31
N GLN A 53 10.32 -16.94 -13.48
CA GLN A 53 10.91 -17.19 -12.17
C GLN A 53 9.88 -17.78 -11.21
N ILE A 54 8.63 -17.29 -11.27
CA ILE A 54 7.49 -17.87 -10.53
C ILE A 54 7.31 -19.34 -10.94
N SER A 55 7.31 -19.65 -12.23
CA SER A 55 7.13 -21.01 -12.75
C SER A 55 8.26 -21.95 -12.31
N GLN A 56 9.51 -21.48 -12.35
CA GLN A 56 10.66 -22.24 -11.85
C GLN A 56 10.53 -22.56 -10.36
N GLN A 57 10.03 -21.60 -9.58
CA GLN A 57 9.82 -21.76 -8.13
C GLN A 57 8.71 -22.76 -7.81
N LEU A 58 7.68 -22.86 -8.65
CA LEU A 58 6.59 -23.84 -8.44
C LEU A 58 7.07 -25.28 -8.61
N ASP A 59 8.07 -25.50 -9.46
CA ASP A 59 8.73 -26.80 -9.65
C ASP A 59 7.73 -27.95 -9.87
N GLU A 60 6.83 -27.74 -10.82
CA GLU A 60 5.81 -28.74 -11.17
C GLU A 60 6.41 -29.92 -11.97
N SER A 61 5.73 -31.05 -11.96
CA SER A 61 6.15 -32.24 -12.71
C SER A 61 6.02 -32.13 -14.23
N ILE A 62 5.42 -31.03 -14.72
CA ILE A 62 5.27 -30.72 -16.13
C ILE A 62 6.40 -29.83 -16.64
N ASP A 63 6.56 -29.76 -17.96
CA ASP A 63 7.55 -28.88 -18.61
C ASP A 63 7.37 -27.41 -18.17
N LEU A 64 8.48 -26.73 -17.95
CA LEU A 64 8.50 -25.33 -17.53
C LEU A 64 7.71 -24.41 -18.49
N LYS A 65 7.77 -24.66 -19.79
CA LYS A 65 7.01 -23.88 -20.77
C LYS A 65 5.51 -24.06 -20.59
N LYS A 66 5.05 -25.28 -20.23
CA LYS A 66 3.64 -25.56 -19.96
C LYS A 66 3.19 -24.86 -18.68
N THR A 67 4.01 -24.87 -17.62
CA THR A 67 3.74 -24.10 -16.40
C THR A 67 3.64 -22.61 -16.68
N CYS A 68 4.60 -22.04 -17.42
CA CYS A 68 4.56 -20.63 -17.84
C CYS A 68 3.28 -20.30 -18.63
N LYS A 69 2.97 -21.13 -19.66
CA LYS A 69 1.78 -20.94 -20.50
C LYS A 69 0.51 -20.94 -19.66
N ARG A 70 0.36 -21.91 -18.76
CA ARG A 70 -0.78 -22.00 -17.83
C ARG A 70 -0.91 -20.75 -16.94
N LEU A 71 0.20 -20.21 -16.42
CA LEU A 71 0.17 -18.98 -15.61
C LEU A 71 -0.23 -17.78 -16.46
N TYR A 72 0.31 -17.64 -17.68
CA TYR A 72 -0.07 -16.54 -18.58
C TYR A 72 -1.55 -16.60 -18.98
N GLU A 73 -2.09 -17.79 -19.27
CA GLU A 73 -3.50 -17.96 -19.61
C GLU A 73 -4.44 -17.58 -18.45
N ASN A 74 -4.08 -17.97 -17.23
CA ASN A 74 -4.85 -17.60 -16.05
C ASN A 74 -4.73 -16.11 -15.71
N LEU A 75 -3.57 -15.48 -15.95
CA LEU A 75 -3.40 -14.04 -15.79
C LEU A 75 -4.25 -13.21 -16.76
N ARG A 76 -4.67 -13.77 -17.89
CA ARG A 76 -5.53 -13.08 -18.87
C ARG A 76 -7.02 -13.17 -18.57
N ARG A 77 -7.43 -13.73 -17.44
CA ARG A 77 -8.84 -13.84 -17.08
C ARG A 77 -9.43 -12.49 -16.72
N GLU A 78 -10.50 -12.12 -17.44
CA GLU A 78 -11.27 -10.92 -17.18
C GLU A 78 -11.99 -11.00 -15.82
N GLY A 79 -12.10 -9.86 -15.14
CA GLY A 79 -12.82 -9.74 -13.86
C GLY A 79 -12.11 -10.39 -12.66
N LEU A 80 -10.90 -10.94 -12.83
CA LEU A 80 -10.18 -11.60 -11.72
C LEU A 80 -9.61 -10.56 -10.75
N SER A 81 -9.00 -9.49 -11.25
CA SER A 81 -8.44 -8.42 -10.40
C SER A 81 -9.52 -7.74 -9.57
N GLU A 82 -10.69 -7.49 -10.15
CA GLU A 82 -11.82 -6.83 -9.50
C GLU A 82 -12.32 -7.67 -8.32
N LYS A 83 -12.57 -8.97 -8.54
CA LYS A 83 -13.00 -9.90 -7.48
C LYS A 83 -11.97 -9.98 -6.35
N LEU A 84 -10.69 -10.16 -6.71
CA LEU A 84 -9.61 -10.29 -5.74
C LEU A 84 -9.41 -9.01 -4.93
N GLN A 85 -9.49 -7.85 -5.58
CA GLN A 85 -9.35 -6.56 -4.94
C GLN A 85 -10.50 -6.28 -3.97
N GLN A 86 -11.73 -6.59 -4.38
CA GLN A 86 -12.91 -6.47 -3.52
C GLN A 86 -12.80 -7.35 -2.28
N ASN A 87 -12.41 -8.61 -2.44
CA ASN A 87 -12.23 -9.53 -1.33
C ASN A 87 -11.10 -9.06 -0.39
N LEU A 88 -9.98 -8.57 -0.94
CA LEU A 88 -8.89 -8.02 -0.15
C LEU A 88 -9.34 -6.79 0.64
N LEU A 89 -10.05 -5.86 0.00
CA LEU A 89 -10.58 -4.66 0.66
C LEU A 89 -11.51 -5.04 1.82
N GLN A 90 -12.48 -5.94 1.60
CA GLN A 90 -13.38 -6.39 2.66
C GLN A 90 -12.60 -6.97 3.84
N LYS A 91 -11.63 -7.85 3.56
CA LYS A 91 -10.76 -8.45 4.58
C LYS A 91 -9.97 -7.41 5.37
N GLN A 92 -9.36 -6.46 4.68
CA GLN A 92 -8.49 -5.47 5.33
C GLN A 92 -9.29 -4.38 6.05
N CYS A 93 -10.41 -3.95 5.48
CA CYS A 93 -11.26 -2.93 6.08
C CYS A 93 -11.89 -3.38 7.40
N SER A 94 -12.12 -4.70 7.60
CA SER A 94 -12.62 -5.22 8.89
C SER A 94 -11.66 -5.00 10.07
N HIS A 95 -10.40 -4.65 9.80
CA HIS A 95 -9.40 -4.33 10.81
C HIS A 95 -9.22 -2.83 11.07
N LEU A 96 -9.96 -1.98 10.36
CA LEU A 96 -9.87 -0.54 10.55
C LEU A 96 -10.60 -0.09 11.82
N THR A 97 -10.03 0.92 12.45
CA THR A 97 -10.61 1.62 13.60
C THR A 97 -10.80 3.09 13.24
N LYS A 98 -11.52 3.85 14.04
CA LYS A 98 -11.71 5.30 13.83
C LYS A 98 -10.38 6.08 13.74
N ASP A 99 -9.31 5.57 14.35
CA ASP A 99 -7.98 6.21 14.38
C ASP A 99 -7.00 5.60 13.36
N SER A 100 -7.43 4.65 12.54
CA SER A 100 -6.63 4.10 11.45
C SER A 100 -6.34 5.18 10.42
N LEU A 101 -5.08 5.31 9.99
CA LEU A 101 -4.72 6.26 8.94
C LEU A 101 -4.72 5.57 7.58
N ILE A 102 -5.52 6.04 6.65
CA ILE A 102 -5.63 5.52 5.29
C ILE A 102 -4.86 6.46 4.37
N LEU A 103 -3.63 6.07 4.04
CA LEU A 103 -2.77 6.84 3.15
C LEU A 103 -3.15 6.56 1.70
N VAL A 104 -3.44 7.63 0.95
CA VAL A 104 -3.79 7.58 -0.47
C VAL A 104 -2.66 8.18 -1.27
N ASP A 105 -1.99 7.38 -2.09
CA ASP A 105 -0.82 7.82 -2.84
C ASP A 105 -0.88 7.33 -4.28
N PRO A 106 -1.04 8.24 -5.25
CA PRO A 106 -0.84 7.92 -6.66
C PRO A 106 0.64 7.68 -6.94
N SER A 107 0.92 6.65 -7.72
CA SER A 107 2.27 6.27 -8.13
C SER A 107 2.28 5.91 -9.62
N ASP A 108 3.40 5.41 -10.09
CA ASP A 108 3.60 4.98 -11.47
C ASP A 108 4.34 3.64 -11.52
N LEU A 109 4.02 2.86 -12.55
CA LEU A 109 4.73 1.65 -12.96
C LEU A 109 5.49 1.96 -14.24
N MET A 110 6.77 2.31 -14.12
CA MET A 110 7.59 2.74 -15.23
C MET A 110 7.97 1.59 -16.17
N LYS A 111 7.86 1.84 -17.49
CA LYS A 111 8.21 0.91 -18.57
C LYS A 111 9.01 1.62 -19.68
N PRO A 112 10.15 2.24 -19.36
CA PRO A 112 10.84 3.14 -20.28
C PRO A 112 11.27 2.49 -21.59
N SER A 113 11.62 1.20 -21.55
CA SER A 113 12.07 0.43 -22.71
C SER A 113 10.94 -0.28 -23.46
N SER A 114 9.72 -0.30 -22.93
CA SER A 114 8.59 -1.01 -23.55
C SER A 114 7.92 -0.15 -24.62
N LYS A 115 7.56 -0.78 -25.75
CA LYS A 115 6.90 -0.11 -26.90
C LYS A 115 5.61 -0.79 -27.33
N GLN A 116 5.39 -2.06 -26.97
CA GLN A 116 4.33 -2.91 -27.51
C GLN A 116 3.37 -3.46 -26.45
N MET A 117 3.56 -3.10 -25.16
CA MET A 117 2.62 -3.52 -24.14
C MET A 117 1.29 -2.79 -24.33
N GLU A 118 0.19 -3.51 -24.20
CA GLU A 118 -1.16 -2.96 -24.33
C GLU A 118 -1.42 -1.87 -23.28
N GLY A 119 -1.99 -0.74 -23.73
CA GLY A 119 -2.37 0.36 -22.83
C GLY A 119 -1.19 1.15 -22.26
N LEU A 120 0.00 1.10 -22.86
CA LEU A 120 1.10 1.96 -22.44
C LEU A 120 0.70 3.43 -22.58
N SER A 121 0.76 4.16 -21.49
CA SER A 121 0.54 5.61 -21.44
C SER A 121 1.82 6.36 -21.08
N ARG A 122 1.78 7.70 -21.16
CA ARG A 122 2.88 8.54 -20.68
C ARG A 122 2.68 8.83 -19.20
N VAL A 123 3.61 8.36 -18.38
CA VAL A 123 3.64 8.61 -16.94
C VAL A 123 4.82 9.50 -16.58
N ARG A 124 4.73 10.20 -15.46
CA ARG A 124 5.79 11.06 -14.97
C ARG A 124 6.53 10.34 -13.83
N ASP A 125 7.79 10.05 -14.06
CA ASP A 125 8.66 9.54 -13.01
C ASP A 125 8.77 10.57 -11.87
N GLY A 126 8.26 10.20 -10.70
CA GLY A 126 8.26 11.07 -9.53
C GLY A 126 9.67 11.39 -9.00
N SER A 127 10.68 10.57 -9.31
CA SER A 127 12.06 10.73 -8.85
C SER A 127 12.88 11.68 -9.74
N THR A 128 12.75 11.54 -11.06
CA THR A 128 13.51 12.33 -12.04
C THR A 128 12.71 13.47 -12.66
N GLY A 129 11.39 13.47 -12.53
CA GLY A 129 10.48 14.41 -13.16
C GLY A 129 10.32 14.23 -14.66
N LYS A 130 10.96 13.24 -15.28
CA LYS A 130 10.90 12.94 -16.71
C LYS A 130 9.67 12.12 -17.05
N SER A 131 9.14 12.28 -18.27
CA SER A 131 8.07 11.43 -18.80
C SER A 131 8.64 10.19 -19.47
N CYS A 132 8.09 9.02 -19.14
CA CYS A 132 8.39 7.75 -19.81
C CYS A 132 7.12 6.95 -20.07
N ASN A 133 7.24 5.84 -20.80
CA ASN A 133 6.14 4.90 -20.96
C ASN A 133 5.88 4.16 -19.65
N GLY A 134 4.61 3.87 -19.36
CA GLY A 134 4.22 3.18 -18.14
C GLY A 134 2.73 3.13 -17.92
N TYR A 135 2.35 2.87 -16.68
CA TYR A 135 0.98 2.83 -16.20
C TYR A 135 0.85 3.64 -14.91
N ASP A 136 -0.30 4.26 -14.71
CA ASP A 136 -0.60 4.91 -13.44
C ASP A 136 -1.02 3.87 -12.39
N LEU A 137 -0.73 4.15 -11.13
CA LEU A 137 -1.13 3.37 -9.97
C LEU A 137 -1.82 4.25 -8.95
N LEU A 138 -2.86 3.73 -8.32
CA LEU A 138 -3.45 4.28 -7.10
C LEU A 138 -3.24 3.28 -5.97
N ASN A 139 -2.45 3.63 -4.98
CA ASN A 139 -2.20 2.78 -3.82
C ASN A 139 -2.87 3.35 -2.58
N MET A 140 -3.53 2.49 -1.83
CA MET A 140 -4.08 2.83 -0.52
C MET A 140 -3.60 1.82 0.51
N ILE A 141 -3.04 2.32 1.60
CA ILE A 141 -2.60 1.51 2.74
C ILE A 141 -3.10 2.11 4.04
N ALA A 142 -3.47 1.26 4.98
CA ALA A 142 -3.84 1.73 6.31
C ALA A 142 -2.77 1.44 7.35
N PHE A 143 -2.71 2.28 8.36
CA PHE A 143 -1.85 2.18 9.52
C PHE A 143 -2.69 2.17 10.79
N ASN A 144 -2.64 1.07 11.51
CA ASN A 144 -3.20 0.98 12.86
C ASN A 144 -2.08 1.19 13.87
N LYS A 145 -2.28 2.09 14.82
CA LYS A 145 -1.34 2.29 15.92
C LYS A 145 -1.35 1.05 16.83
N GLU A 146 -0.18 0.54 17.15
CA GLU A 146 0.04 -0.53 18.14
C GLU A 146 0.91 0.01 19.27
N GLU A 147 1.02 -0.72 20.38
CA GLU A 147 1.91 -0.35 21.50
C GLU A 147 3.35 -0.11 21.04
N LYS A 148 3.83 -0.94 20.13
CA LYS A 148 5.17 -0.80 19.52
C LYS A 148 5.08 -0.65 18.00
N GLY A 149 4.91 0.61 17.54
CA GLY A 149 4.88 0.95 16.12
C GLY A 149 3.50 0.86 15.49
N TYR A 150 3.42 0.34 14.26
CA TYR A 150 2.18 0.33 13.48
C TYR A 150 1.97 -1.04 12.81
N GLN A 151 0.73 -1.51 12.82
CA GLN A 151 0.29 -2.53 11.88
C GLN A 151 0.02 -1.85 10.54
N ILE A 152 0.57 -2.38 9.46
CA ILE A 152 0.35 -1.88 8.10
C ILE A 152 -0.59 -2.84 7.37
N LEU A 153 -1.65 -2.30 6.79
CA LEU A 153 -2.67 -3.01 6.06
C LEU A 153 -2.70 -2.49 4.62
N PRO A 154 -2.06 -3.17 3.65
CA PRO A 154 -2.23 -2.84 2.24
C PRO A 154 -3.68 -3.06 1.82
N LEU A 155 -4.40 -1.98 1.48
CA LEU A 155 -5.83 -2.04 1.16
C LEU A 155 -6.04 -2.37 -0.31
N CYS A 156 -5.53 -1.54 -1.21
CA CYS A 156 -5.63 -1.75 -2.66
C CYS A 156 -4.44 -1.17 -3.41
N SER A 157 -4.21 -1.71 -4.61
CA SER A 157 -3.32 -1.16 -5.63
C SER A 157 -4.03 -1.27 -6.97
N GLU A 158 -4.54 -0.14 -7.46
CA GLU A 158 -5.25 -0.06 -8.72
C GLU A 158 -4.29 0.36 -9.83
N LEU A 159 -4.03 -0.54 -10.77
CA LEU A 159 -3.28 -0.24 -11.99
C LEU A 159 -4.28 0.22 -13.06
N TYR A 160 -4.04 1.39 -13.65
CA TYR A 160 -4.90 1.92 -14.69
C TYR A 160 -4.10 2.59 -15.81
N SER A 161 -4.72 2.66 -16.99
CA SER A 161 -4.16 3.26 -18.19
C SER A 161 -5.10 4.31 -18.77
N LYS A 162 -4.57 5.49 -19.04
CA LYS A 162 -5.30 6.57 -19.71
C LYS A 162 -5.61 6.27 -21.19
N GLU A 163 -4.95 5.28 -21.77
CA GLU A 163 -5.15 4.88 -23.17
C GLU A 163 -6.29 3.86 -23.33
N ILE A 164 -6.63 3.14 -22.26
CA ILE A 164 -7.67 2.10 -22.28
C ILE A 164 -8.90 2.54 -21.47
N GLU A 165 -8.69 3.10 -20.29
CA GLU A 165 -9.77 3.41 -19.37
C GLU A 165 -10.26 4.85 -19.57
N ILE A 166 -11.56 4.99 -19.74
CA ILE A 166 -12.24 6.29 -19.85
C ILE A 166 -12.23 7.00 -18.49
N ASP A 167 -12.12 6.22 -17.41
CA ASP A 167 -12.15 6.76 -16.05
C ASP A 167 -10.91 7.58 -15.73
N THR A 168 -11.17 8.72 -15.14
CA THR A 168 -10.10 9.58 -14.65
C THR A 168 -9.57 9.04 -13.32
N LYS A 169 -8.31 9.37 -12.99
CA LYS A 169 -7.72 9.13 -11.67
C LYS A 169 -8.66 9.56 -10.52
N ALA A 170 -9.41 10.64 -10.72
CA ALA A 170 -10.33 11.16 -9.71
C ALA A 170 -11.49 10.17 -9.47
N ASN A 171 -12.10 9.60 -10.52
CA ASN A 171 -13.18 8.64 -10.40
C ASN A 171 -12.71 7.36 -9.71
N ILE A 172 -11.57 6.80 -10.13
CA ILE A 172 -10.96 5.62 -9.50
C ILE A 172 -10.71 5.87 -8.00
N THR A 173 -10.20 7.05 -7.66
CA THR A 173 -9.98 7.43 -6.25
C THR A 173 -11.29 7.47 -5.47
N ILE A 174 -12.35 8.04 -6.04
CA ILE A 174 -13.68 8.14 -5.43
C ILE A 174 -14.28 6.75 -5.19
N ASP A 175 -14.19 5.86 -6.18
CA ASP A 175 -14.74 4.51 -6.08
C ASP A 175 -14.05 3.76 -4.93
N ARG A 176 -12.73 3.87 -4.82
CA ARG A 176 -11.99 3.25 -3.70
C ARG A 176 -12.30 3.89 -2.35
N ILE A 177 -12.50 5.22 -2.28
CA ILE A 177 -12.98 5.87 -1.06
C ILE A 177 -14.36 5.32 -0.67
N ASN A 178 -15.29 5.18 -1.62
CA ASN A 178 -16.61 4.62 -1.37
C ASN A 178 -16.54 3.18 -0.83
N ASP A 179 -15.79 2.32 -1.51
CA ASP A 179 -15.63 0.94 -1.11
C ASP A 179 -15.07 0.82 0.32
N ILE A 180 -14.03 1.59 0.62
CA ILE A 180 -13.45 1.60 1.96
C ILE A 180 -14.45 2.14 2.98
N THR A 181 -15.17 3.22 2.67
CA THR A 181 -16.19 3.78 3.55
C THR A 181 -17.27 2.73 3.90
N VAL A 182 -17.76 2.01 2.89
CA VAL A 182 -18.78 0.97 3.07
C VAL A 182 -18.23 -0.22 3.86
N TYR A 183 -17.08 -0.77 3.44
CA TYR A 183 -16.53 -1.98 4.07
C TYR A 183 -15.97 -1.75 5.46
N SER A 184 -15.58 -0.53 5.81
CA SER A 184 -15.09 -0.17 7.14
C SER A 184 -16.17 0.40 8.06
N ASN A 185 -17.40 0.56 7.61
CA ASN A 185 -18.44 1.32 8.30
C ASN A 185 -17.96 2.76 8.66
N ASN A 186 -17.39 3.43 7.67
CA ASN A 186 -16.83 4.79 7.79
C ASN A 186 -15.69 4.93 8.82
N MET A 187 -14.95 3.85 9.08
CA MET A 187 -13.78 3.90 9.96
C MET A 187 -12.54 4.36 9.21
N GLY A 188 -11.66 5.09 9.91
CA GLY A 188 -10.37 5.55 9.43
C GLY A 188 -10.36 7.01 8.99
N ILE A 189 -9.13 7.52 8.83
CA ILE A 189 -8.84 8.91 8.47
C ILE A 189 -8.07 8.88 7.16
N PHE A 190 -8.66 9.42 6.08
CA PHE A 190 -8.00 9.50 4.78
C PHE A 190 -6.92 10.58 4.78
N VAL A 191 -5.70 10.24 4.38
CA VAL A 191 -4.56 11.17 4.35
C VAL A 191 -4.03 11.30 2.94
N PHE A 192 -4.03 12.51 2.42
CA PHE A 192 -3.58 12.84 1.07
C PHE A 192 -2.40 13.81 1.10
N ASP A 193 -1.55 13.67 0.10
CA ASP A 193 -0.55 14.68 -0.21
C ASP A 193 -1.16 15.86 -1.02
N ARG A 194 -0.29 16.75 -1.55
CA ARG A 194 -0.72 17.86 -2.40
C ARG A 194 -1.45 17.42 -3.67
N GLY A 195 -1.12 16.26 -4.21
CA GLY A 195 -1.77 15.70 -5.40
C GLY A 195 -3.22 15.34 -5.17
N GLY A 196 -3.60 15.08 -3.92
CA GLY A 196 -4.98 14.81 -3.52
C GLY A 196 -5.83 16.04 -3.21
N ASP A 197 -5.24 17.27 -3.26
CA ASP A 197 -5.98 18.52 -3.05
C ASP A 197 -6.89 18.87 -4.25
N SER A 198 -7.95 18.07 -4.44
CA SER A 198 -8.96 18.24 -5.48
C SER A 198 -10.34 18.55 -4.88
N ARG A 199 -11.18 19.31 -5.62
CA ARG A 199 -12.57 19.59 -5.21
C ARG A 199 -13.37 18.30 -5.14
N ILE A 200 -13.08 17.37 -6.04
CA ILE A 200 -13.76 16.11 -6.17
C ILE A 200 -13.51 15.24 -4.93
N ASN A 201 -12.24 15.10 -4.52
CA ASN A 201 -11.88 14.35 -3.31
C ASN A 201 -12.49 14.99 -2.06
N LEU A 202 -12.34 16.31 -1.92
CA LEU A 202 -12.87 17.02 -0.76
C LEU A 202 -14.40 16.92 -0.67
N GLY A 203 -15.09 17.11 -1.81
CA GLY A 203 -16.54 16.97 -1.87
C GLY A 203 -17.02 15.57 -1.52
N LYS A 204 -16.29 14.54 -1.98
CA LYS A 204 -16.62 13.15 -1.69
C LYS A 204 -16.41 12.80 -0.22
N LEU A 205 -15.26 13.15 0.32
CA LEU A 205 -14.93 12.91 1.72
C LEU A 205 -15.91 13.62 2.66
N SER A 206 -16.20 14.88 2.39
CA SER A 206 -17.18 15.67 3.15
C SER A 206 -18.60 15.13 3.01
N GLY A 207 -19.03 14.75 1.80
CA GLY A 207 -20.35 14.19 1.54
C GLY A 207 -20.59 12.83 2.17
N ASN A 208 -19.54 12.04 2.36
CA ASN A 208 -19.59 10.76 3.07
C ASN A 208 -19.36 10.90 4.59
N GLU A 209 -19.16 12.12 5.09
CA GLU A 209 -18.74 12.37 6.49
C GLU A 209 -17.47 11.60 6.91
N ASN A 210 -16.55 11.37 5.95
CA ASN A 210 -15.28 10.73 6.25
C ASN A 210 -14.36 11.68 7.04
N ALA A 211 -13.58 11.14 7.97
CA ALA A 211 -12.46 11.87 8.53
C ALA A 211 -11.31 11.96 7.52
N TYR A 212 -10.70 13.12 7.37
CA TYR A 212 -9.64 13.32 6.37
C TYR A 212 -8.62 14.37 6.76
N ILE A 213 -7.44 14.26 6.12
CA ILE A 213 -6.35 15.24 6.18
C ILE A 213 -5.79 15.38 4.76
N ILE A 214 -5.85 16.56 4.19
CA ILE A 214 -5.34 16.88 2.84
C ILE A 214 -4.31 17.98 2.95
N ARG A 215 -3.10 17.78 2.42
CA ARG A 215 -2.14 18.86 2.28
C ARG A 215 -2.57 19.78 1.16
N SER A 216 -2.93 21.02 1.51
CA SER A 216 -3.41 21.99 0.52
C SER A 216 -2.27 22.61 -0.29
N MET A 217 -2.54 22.85 -1.58
CA MET A 217 -1.69 23.64 -2.47
C MET A 217 -1.77 25.15 -2.21
N GLY A 218 -2.76 25.61 -1.44
CA GLY A 218 -2.94 27.03 -1.13
C GLY A 218 -3.41 27.90 -2.30
N LYS A 219 -4.14 27.29 -3.27
CA LYS A 219 -4.59 27.98 -4.50
C LYS A 219 -6.11 28.19 -4.58
N ARG A 220 -6.86 27.72 -3.58
CA ARG A 220 -8.33 27.78 -3.58
C ARG A 220 -8.84 29.11 -3.02
N GLY A 221 -10.03 29.54 -3.45
CA GLY A 221 -10.84 30.51 -2.71
C GLY A 221 -11.42 29.83 -1.45
N LEU A 222 -11.40 30.54 -0.36
CA LEU A 222 -12.00 30.13 0.90
C LEU A 222 -13.14 31.07 1.25
N ILE A 223 -14.23 30.54 1.79
CA ILE A 223 -15.35 31.32 2.25
C ILE A 223 -15.26 31.43 3.78
N VAL A 224 -15.14 32.67 4.27
CA VAL A 224 -15.07 32.98 5.69
C VAL A 224 -16.07 34.12 5.93
N ASP A 225 -16.93 33.98 6.93
CA ASP A 225 -17.96 34.97 7.25
C ASP A 225 -18.78 35.43 6.02
N ALA A 226 -19.23 34.44 5.22
CA ALA A 226 -19.98 34.60 3.98
C ALA A 226 -19.24 35.33 2.84
N LYS A 227 -17.97 35.68 2.99
CA LYS A 227 -17.15 36.33 1.97
C LYS A 227 -16.12 35.35 1.41
N GLU A 228 -16.01 35.30 0.07
CA GLU A 228 -14.94 34.56 -0.57
C GLU A 228 -13.65 35.38 -0.57
N LEU A 229 -12.62 34.80 0.05
CA LEU A 229 -11.31 35.42 0.22
C LEU A 229 -10.24 34.57 -0.46
N ASN A 230 -9.15 35.21 -0.84
CA ASN A 230 -7.98 34.50 -1.34
C ASN A 230 -7.36 33.63 -0.22
N PHE A 231 -6.90 32.44 -0.57
CA PHE A 231 -6.28 31.52 0.39
C PHE A 231 -5.18 32.15 1.23
N LYS A 232 -4.30 32.94 0.60
CA LYS A 232 -3.20 33.62 1.29
C LYS A 232 -3.67 34.70 2.26
N GLU A 233 -4.75 35.39 1.96
CA GLU A 233 -5.36 36.40 2.85
C GLU A 233 -5.90 35.74 4.10
N VAL A 234 -6.67 34.65 3.94
CA VAL A 234 -7.16 33.87 5.08
C VAL A 234 -6.01 33.35 5.93
N CYS A 235 -4.96 32.80 5.32
CA CYS A 235 -3.81 32.28 6.06
C CYS A 235 -3.05 33.35 6.86
N ARG A 236 -3.00 34.57 6.34
CA ARG A 236 -2.39 35.73 7.07
C ARG A 236 -3.21 36.17 8.26
N SER A 237 -4.54 35.98 8.22
CA SER A 237 -5.44 36.33 9.32
C SER A 237 -5.47 35.30 10.44
N VAL A 238 -4.92 34.09 10.20
CA VAL A 238 -4.86 33.04 11.22
C VAL A 238 -3.73 33.30 12.19
N LYS A 239 -4.05 33.45 13.46
CA LYS A 239 -3.03 33.53 14.53
C LYS A 239 -2.35 32.18 14.75
N LEU A 240 -1.03 32.17 14.87
CA LEU A 240 -0.22 30.98 15.09
C LEU A 240 0.04 30.81 16.59
N ASP A 241 -1.00 30.50 17.35
CA ASP A 241 -0.98 30.50 18.83
C ASP A 241 -0.51 29.15 19.40
N TYR A 242 -0.43 28.11 18.57
CA TYR A 242 0.00 26.76 19.00
C TYR A 242 1.44 26.51 18.60
N GLU A 243 2.25 25.99 19.52
CA GLU A 243 3.63 25.66 19.28
C GLU A 243 3.88 24.16 19.53
N LEU A 244 4.33 23.43 18.50
CA LEU A 244 4.64 22.01 18.54
C LEU A 244 6.11 21.75 18.22
N PRO A 245 6.69 20.61 18.64
CA PRO A 245 8.02 20.19 18.24
C PRO A 245 8.13 20.06 16.72
N GLY A 246 9.17 20.65 16.13
CA GLY A 246 9.47 20.48 14.71
C GLY A 246 10.03 19.09 14.38
N GLN A 247 10.12 18.76 13.08
CA GLN A 247 10.71 17.50 12.64
C GLN A 247 12.22 17.41 12.86
N LYS A 248 12.92 18.53 12.74
CA LYS A 248 14.36 18.58 12.99
C LYS A 248 14.59 18.94 14.46
N LYS A 249 15.65 18.36 15.04
CA LYS A 249 16.10 18.69 16.39
C LYS A 249 16.19 20.21 16.53
N GLU A 250 15.65 20.76 17.62
CA GLU A 250 15.68 22.19 17.96
C GLU A 250 14.86 23.11 17.03
N THR A 251 13.97 22.58 16.17
CA THR A 251 13.02 23.39 15.44
C THR A 251 11.65 23.36 16.11
N LYS A 252 10.88 24.43 15.97
CA LYS A 252 9.50 24.52 16.44
C LYS A 252 8.57 24.65 15.23
N LEU A 253 7.35 24.21 15.39
CA LEU A 253 6.29 24.37 14.43
C LEU A 253 5.21 25.24 15.04
N LEU A 254 5.07 26.45 14.50
CA LEU A 254 4.00 27.36 14.88
C LEU A 254 2.77 27.02 14.06
N CYS A 255 1.63 26.87 14.70
CA CYS A 255 0.39 26.45 14.08
C CYS A 255 -0.78 27.37 14.48
N GLY A 256 -1.70 27.53 13.57
CA GLY A 256 -3.00 28.15 13.83
C GLY A 256 -4.09 27.41 13.11
N ILE A 257 -5.32 27.52 13.59
CA ILE A 257 -6.47 26.79 13.05
C ILE A 257 -7.65 27.75 12.85
N LYS A 258 -8.41 27.54 11.78
CA LYS A 258 -9.65 28.30 11.49
C LYS A 258 -10.66 27.42 10.77
N ARG A 259 -11.94 27.50 11.12
CA ARG A 259 -13.04 26.88 10.36
C ARG A 259 -13.30 27.70 9.11
N VAL A 260 -13.34 27.03 7.96
CA VAL A 260 -13.54 27.66 6.64
C VAL A 260 -14.48 26.81 5.80
N LYS A 261 -15.11 27.43 4.78
CA LYS A 261 -15.82 26.71 3.73
C LYS A 261 -14.98 26.75 2.45
N VAL A 262 -14.88 25.64 1.79
CA VAL A 262 -14.20 25.47 0.49
C VAL A 262 -15.24 25.28 -0.60
N ARG A 263 -15.16 26.07 -1.67
CA ARG A 263 -16.03 25.90 -2.83
C ARG A 263 -15.72 24.59 -3.56
N LEU A 264 -16.76 23.82 -3.84
CA LEU A 264 -16.69 22.56 -4.59
C LEU A 264 -17.03 22.74 -6.07
N ASP A 265 -17.80 23.78 -6.42
CA ASP A 265 -18.14 24.06 -7.82
C ASP A 265 -16.91 24.52 -8.62
N PRO A 266 -16.80 24.09 -9.92
CA PRO A 266 -15.71 24.51 -10.79
C PRO A 266 -15.81 25.99 -11.19
N TYR A 267 -17.03 26.53 -11.25
CA TYR A 267 -17.32 27.92 -11.64
C TYR A 267 -18.10 28.65 -10.54
N PRO A 268 -17.99 30.00 -10.49
CA PRO A 268 -18.79 30.82 -9.57
C PRO A 268 -20.29 30.61 -9.79
N LYS A 269 -21.02 30.35 -8.70
CA LYS A 269 -22.48 30.24 -8.67
C LYS A 269 -23.03 31.14 -7.59
N LYS A 270 -24.28 31.57 -7.76
CA LYS A 270 -25.01 32.38 -6.77
C LYS A 270 -25.11 31.64 -5.42
N HIS A 271 -25.33 30.33 -5.46
CA HIS A 271 -25.36 29.44 -4.30
C HIS A 271 -24.32 28.34 -4.52
N PRO A 272 -23.06 28.51 -4.08
CA PRO A 272 -22.01 27.54 -4.29
C PRO A 272 -22.21 26.32 -3.42
N ASN A 273 -21.97 25.15 -3.99
CA ASN A 273 -21.77 23.94 -3.21
C ASN A 273 -20.44 24.07 -2.45
N THR A 274 -20.47 23.83 -1.14
CA THR A 274 -19.30 24.04 -0.28
C THR A 274 -19.11 22.86 0.68
N ALA A 275 -17.86 22.62 1.06
CA ALA A 275 -17.51 21.75 2.17
C ALA A 275 -16.93 22.58 3.32
N GLU A 276 -17.42 22.34 4.53
CA GLU A 276 -16.82 22.91 5.73
C GLU A 276 -15.63 22.05 6.16
N THR A 277 -14.54 22.72 6.55
CA THR A 277 -13.30 22.05 6.92
C THR A 277 -12.49 22.92 7.89
N TRP A 278 -11.60 22.32 8.64
CA TRP A 278 -10.58 23.03 9.38
C TRP A 278 -9.39 23.31 8.47
N LEU A 279 -8.97 24.58 8.41
CA LEU A 279 -7.71 25.01 7.81
C LEU A 279 -6.67 25.14 8.93
N ILE A 280 -5.64 24.29 8.89
CA ILE A 280 -4.47 24.41 9.75
C ILE A 280 -3.36 25.09 8.97
N VAL A 281 -2.87 26.20 9.48
CA VAL A 281 -1.75 26.97 8.93
C VAL A 281 -0.52 26.71 9.77
N CYS A 282 0.56 26.25 9.15
CA CYS A 282 1.77 25.88 9.85
C CYS A 282 3.00 26.60 9.29
N ARG A 283 3.93 26.93 10.18
CA ARG A 283 5.20 27.58 9.83
C ARG A 283 6.34 27.10 10.72
N TYR A 284 7.43 26.65 10.12
CA TYR A 284 8.62 26.26 10.88
C TYR A 284 9.34 27.50 11.44
N LYS A 285 9.81 27.39 12.70
CA LYS A 285 10.68 28.36 13.34
C LYS A 285 11.98 27.66 13.69
N SER A 286 13.11 28.18 13.17
CA SER A 286 14.43 27.65 13.49
C SER A 286 14.87 28.07 14.91
N LYS A 287 15.89 27.41 15.48
CA LYS A 287 16.51 27.81 16.77
C LYS A 287 16.91 29.29 16.79
N LYS A 288 17.39 29.82 15.66
CA LYS A 288 17.78 31.24 15.53
C LYS A 288 16.58 32.20 15.30
N GLY A 289 15.35 31.72 15.50
CA GLY A 289 14.11 32.51 15.33
C GLY A 289 13.68 32.73 13.87
N LYS A 290 14.44 32.29 12.86
CA LYS A 290 14.11 32.45 11.45
C LYS A 290 12.85 31.63 11.10
N LEU A 291 11.86 32.29 10.51
CA LEU A 291 10.62 31.64 10.06
C LEU A 291 10.80 31.06 8.66
N GLY A 292 10.38 29.80 8.47
CA GLY A 292 10.32 29.12 7.18
C GLY A 292 9.07 29.48 6.38
N GLY A 293 8.87 28.77 5.26
CA GLY A 293 7.64 28.87 4.47
C GLY A 293 6.44 28.30 5.18
N PHE A 294 5.25 28.71 4.71
CA PHE A 294 3.98 28.15 5.16
C PHE A 294 3.72 26.80 4.52
N PHE A 295 3.04 25.93 5.26
CA PHE A 295 2.32 24.79 4.70
C PHE A 295 0.94 24.68 5.35
N TYR A 296 0.02 24.03 4.66
CA TYR A 296 -1.38 24.07 4.99
C TYR A 296 -1.97 22.67 4.97
N LEU A 297 -2.84 22.37 5.95
CA LEU A 297 -3.66 21.19 5.95
C LEU A 297 -5.14 21.60 5.96
N LEU A 298 -5.94 20.90 5.16
CA LEU A 298 -7.39 20.86 5.29
C LEU A 298 -7.75 19.55 5.96
N CYS A 299 -8.54 19.56 7.03
CA CYS A 299 -8.93 18.37 7.73
C CYS A 299 -10.31 18.49 8.34
N ASP A 300 -10.97 17.34 8.51
CA ASP A 300 -12.17 17.24 9.32
C ASP A 300 -12.20 15.86 10.02
N PHE A 301 -12.82 15.81 11.20
CA PHE A 301 -12.90 14.64 12.05
C PHE A 301 -14.32 14.49 12.63
N PRO A 302 -15.34 14.25 11.80
CA PRO A 302 -16.75 14.33 12.20
C PRO A 302 -17.13 13.36 13.32
N HIS A 303 -16.43 12.22 13.41
CA HIS A 303 -16.70 11.18 14.41
C HIS A 303 -15.78 11.24 15.64
N HIS A 304 -15.02 12.34 15.82
CA HIS A 304 -14.09 12.54 16.92
C HIS A 304 -14.50 13.78 17.73
N GLN A 305 -14.59 13.62 19.02
CA GLN A 305 -14.79 14.75 19.94
C GLN A 305 -13.42 15.32 20.31
N LEU A 306 -12.95 16.33 19.55
CA LEU A 306 -11.61 16.90 19.70
C LEU A 306 -11.73 18.41 19.92
N ASN A 307 -10.93 18.95 20.83
CA ASN A 307 -10.69 20.39 20.94
C ASN A 307 -9.72 20.87 19.84
N LEU A 308 -9.50 22.18 19.72
CA LEU A 308 -8.69 22.76 18.63
C LEU A 308 -7.23 22.30 18.66
N GLU A 309 -6.63 22.15 19.83
CA GLU A 309 -5.26 21.67 19.99
C GLU A 309 -5.13 20.20 19.56
N GLU A 310 -6.05 19.35 20.01
CA GLU A 310 -6.12 17.94 19.62
C GLU A 310 -6.32 17.75 18.11
N ILE A 311 -7.12 18.61 17.46
CA ILE A 311 -7.27 18.61 15.99
C ILE A 311 -5.92 18.88 15.31
N ILE A 312 -5.17 19.88 15.78
CA ILE A 312 -3.87 20.25 15.24
C ILE A 312 -2.87 19.10 15.42
N GLU A 313 -2.78 18.57 16.63
CA GLU A 313 -1.85 17.45 16.96
C GLU A 313 -2.17 16.21 16.15
N LYS A 314 -3.45 15.82 16.08
CA LYS A 314 -3.92 14.66 15.32
C LYS A 314 -3.63 14.82 13.83
N ALA A 315 -3.97 15.97 13.24
CA ALA A 315 -3.74 16.21 11.82
C ALA A 315 -2.25 16.20 11.47
N LEU A 316 -1.41 16.87 12.25
CA LEU A 316 0.03 16.95 12.00
C LEU A 316 0.74 15.61 12.28
N GLY A 317 0.38 14.93 13.37
CA GLY A 317 0.92 13.63 13.72
C GLY A 317 0.62 12.60 12.63
N SER A 318 -0.63 12.56 12.18
CA SER A 318 -1.08 11.66 11.10
C SER A 318 -0.42 11.99 9.76
N TYR A 319 -0.35 13.27 9.40
CA TYR A 319 0.28 13.68 8.15
C TYR A 319 1.79 13.35 8.10
N ARG A 320 2.48 13.42 9.23
CA ARG A 320 3.90 13.03 9.33
C ARG A 320 4.14 11.56 8.99
N LEU A 321 3.14 10.70 9.13
CA LEU A 321 3.26 9.27 8.81
C LEU A 321 3.11 8.97 7.31
N ARG A 322 2.64 9.94 6.52
CA ARG A 322 2.40 9.74 5.07
C ARG A 322 3.63 9.17 4.34
N TRP A 323 4.84 9.61 4.67
CA TRP A 323 6.05 9.14 4.00
C TRP A 323 6.29 7.61 4.12
N LYS A 324 5.60 6.93 5.06
CA LYS A 324 5.73 5.48 5.21
C LYS A 324 5.19 4.69 4.02
N ILE A 325 4.31 5.26 3.20
CA ILE A 325 3.88 4.62 1.94
C ILE A 325 5.05 4.57 0.94
N GLU A 326 5.94 5.55 0.97
CA GLU A 326 7.13 5.60 0.13
C GLU A 326 8.12 4.47 0.49
N GLU A 327 8.22 4.11 1.80
CA GLU A 327 8.99 2.94 2.25
C GLU A 327 8.39 1.63 1.72
N LEU A 328 7.06 1.50 1.74
CA LEU A 328 6.38 0.33 1.17
C LEU A 328 6.66 0.23 -0.33
N HIS A 329 6.46 1.31 -1.10
CA HIS A 329 6.73 1.30 -2.53
C HIS A 329 8.18 0.91 -2.83
N ARG A 330 9.14 1.46 -2.08
CA ARG A 330 10.55 1.09 -2.22
C ARG A 330 10.78 -0.39 -1.96
N GLN A 331 10.18 -0.93 -0.90
CA GLN A 331 10.31 -2.35 -0.57
C GLN A 331 9.73 -3.23 -1.68
N VAL A 332 8.53 -2.92 -2.19
CA VAL A 332 7.90 -3.70 -3.25
C VAL A 332 8.72 -3.67 -4.54
N LYS A 333 9.22 -2.49 -4.93
CA LYS A 333 10.09 -2.33 -6.10
C LYS A 333 11.39 -3.14 -5.96
N GLN A 334 12.02 -3.13 -4.78
CA GLN A 334 13.30 -3.79 -4.55
C GLN A 334 13.18 -5.31 -4.32
N ASP A 335 12.21 -5.73 -3.51
CA ASP A 335 12.10 -7.13 -3.08
C ASP A 335 11.41 -8.03 -4.11
N TYR A 336 10.46 -7.47 -4.88
CA TYR A 336 9.67 -8.24 -5.84
C TYR A 336 9.90 -7.84 -7.30
N GLY A 337 10.66 -6.77 -7.56
CA GLY A 337 10.85 -6.26 -8.91
C GLY A 337 9.56 -5.73 -9.53
N TRP A 338 8.76 -4.94 -8.80
CA TRP A 338 7.44 -4.49 -9.25
C TRP A 338 7.44 -3.93 -10.67
N GLU A 339 8.46 -3.15 -11.04
CA GLU A 339 8.62 -2.58 -12.38
C GLU A 339 9.10 -3.59 -13.43
N GLU A 340 9.47 -4.82 -13.03
CA GLU A 340 9.93 -5.88 -13.92
C GLU A 340 8.80 -6.75 -14.49
N MET A 341 7.52 -6.44 -14.21
CA MET A 341 6.39 -7.14 -14.81
C MET A 341 6.48 -7.12 -16.33
N GLN A 342 6.48 -8.29 -16.97
CA GLN A 342 6.64 -8.47 -18.43
C GLN A 342 5.41 -9.19 -18.97
N LEU A 343 4.30 -8.49 -19.10
CA LEU A 343 3.05 -9.00 -19.65
C LEU A 343 2.59 -8.07 -20.76
N MET A 344 2.29 -8.65 -21.94
CA MET A 344 1.83 -7.86 -23.08
C MET A 344 0.39 -7.40 -22.90
N ALA A 345 -0.49 -8.26 -22.37
CA ALA A 345 -1.90 -7.98 -22.16
C ALA A 345 -2.12 -7.13 -20.90
N TYR A 346 -2.89 -6.06 -21.03
CA TYR A 346 -3.23 -5.14 -19.94
C TYR A 346 -3.95 -5.82 -18.78
N VAL A 347 -4.91 -6.69 -19.07
CA VAL A 347 -5.63 -7.50 -18.07
C VAL A 347 -4.66 -8.34 -17.24
N GLY A 348 -3.65 -8.93 -17.90
CA GLY A 348 -2.63 -9.69 -17.19
C GLY A 348 -1.82 -8.86 -16.22
N LEU A 349 -1.50 -7.61 -16.57
CA LEU A 349 -0.81 -6.67 -15.68
C LEU A 349 -1.67 -6.31 -14.48
N LYS A 350 -2.97 -5.99 -14.67
CA LYS A 350 -3.90 -5.71 -13.58
C LYS A 350 -3.99 -6.89 -12.62
N ASN A 351 -4.19 -8.10 -13.16
CA ASN A 351 -4.30 -9.31 -12.35
C ASN A 351 -3.01 -9.57 -11.55
N LEU A 352 -1.84 -9.48 -12.18
CA LEU A 352 -0.57 -9.71 -11.50
C LEU A 352 -0.30 -8.64 -10.44
N ASN A 353 -0.64 -7.38 -10.69
CA ASN A 353 -0.51 -6.30 -9.72
C ASN A 353 -1.37 -6.57 -8.48
N THR A 354 -2.63 -6.94 -8.66
CA THR A 354 -3.54 -7.27 -7.56
C THR A 354 -3.04 -8.48 -6.76
N ILE A 355 -2.57 -9.53 -7.43
CA ILE A 355 -2.01 -10.72 -6.77
C ILE A 355 -0.73 -10.35 -5.99
N LEU A 356 0.15 -9.52 -6.55
CA LEU A 356 1.30 -9.02 -5.82
C LEU A 356 0.88 -8.28 -4.54
N TRP A 357 -0.18 -7.47 -4.62
CA TRP A 357 -0.69 -6.73 -3.45
C TRP A 357 -1.26 -7.67 -2.37
N ILE A 358 -1.88 -8.78 -2.77
CA ILE A 358 -2.29 -9.87 -1.86
C ILE A 358 -1.07 -10.49 -1.18
N VAL A 359 -0.01 -10.78 -1.93
CA VAL A 359 1.25 -11.34 -1.40
C VAL A 359 1.90 -10.41 -0.39
N ILE A 360 1.92 -9.10 -0.69
CA ILE A 360 2.44 -8.08 0.24
C ILE A 360 1.57 -8.01 1.49
N SER A 361 0.24 -8.07 1.34
CA SER A 361 -0.69 -8.06 2.47
C SER A 361 -0.47 -9.28 3.38
N PHE A 362 -0.22 -10.46 2.82
CA PHE A 362 0.19 -11.63 3.59
C PHE A 362 1.51 -11.40 4.31
N LEU A 363 2.55 -10.93 3.62
CA LEU A 363 3.84 -10.63 4.25
C LEU A 363 3.68 -9.68 5.44
N TYR A 364 2.85 -8.63 5.29
CA TYR A 364 2.66 -7.62 6.32
C TYR A 364 1.85 -8.15 7.51
N SER A 365 0.94 -9.11 7.30
CA SER A 365 0.20 -9.78 8.37
C SER A 365 1.11 -10.57 9.32
N LEU A 366 2.31 -10.95 8.87
CA LEU A 366 3.28 -11.72 9.64
C LEU A 366 4.06 -10.89 10.68
N LYS A 367 3.88 -9.56 10.73
CA LYS A 367 4.58 -8.71 11.71
C LYS A 367 4.40 -9.21 13.15
N LYS A 368 3.20 -9.68 13.50
CA LYS A 368 2.90 -10.24 14.84
C LYS A 368 3.70 -11.51 15.17
N MET A 369 4.25 -12.17 14.16
CA MET A 369 5.08 -13.38 14.31
C MET A 369 6.58 -13.10 14.31
N VAL A 370 7.00 -11.85 14.18
CA VAL A 370 8.42 -11.50 13.95
C VAL A 370 9.35 -12.06 15.02
N LEU A 371 8.93 -12.11 16.28
CA LEU A 371 9.73 -12.67 17.38
C LEU A 371 9.89 -14.19 17.23
N GLN A 372 8.81 -14.92 16.92
CA GLN A 372 8.84 -16.36 16.69
C GLN A 372 9.70 -16.71 15.45
N LEU A 373 9.59 -15.90 14.40
CA LEU A 373 10.43 -16.01 13.20
C LEU A 373 11.90 -15.72 13.50
N ALA A 374 12.19 -14.77 14.40
CA ALA A 374 13.55 -14.45 14.82
C ALA A 374 14.21 -15.61 15.60
N GLU A 375 13.44 -16.35 16.39
CA GLU A 375 13.93 -17.54 17.07
C GLU A 375 14.27 -18.69 16.10
N ALA A 376 13.42 -18.89 15.07
CA ALA A 376 13.64 -19.93 14.07
C ALA A 376 14.70 -19.55 13.01
N PHE A 377 14.77 -18.26 12.65
CA PHE A 377 15.63 -17.71 11.59
C PHE A 377 16.44 -16.48 12.05
N PRO A 378 17.26 -16.59 13.13
CA PRO A 378 17.91 -15.42 13.73
C PRO A 378 18.86 -14.70 12.75
N VAL A 379 19.58 -15.43 11.90
CA VAL A 379 20.52 -14.87 10.93
C VAL A 379 19.86 -13.99 9.88
N LEU A 380 18.59 -14.23 9.56
CA LEU A 380 17.85 -13.49 8.55
C LEU A 380 17.13 -12.27 9.12
N LEU A 381 16.69 -12.33 10.38
CA LEU A 381 15.91 -11.28 11.03
C LEU A 381 16.74 -10.34 11.91
N MET A 382 17.78 -10.85 12.54
CA MET A 382 18.66 -10.07 13.39
C MET A 382 19.94 -9.71 12.62
N ASP A 383 20.48 -8.53 12.87
CA ASP A 383 21.82 -8.18 12.41
C ASP A 383 22.90 -8.88 13.28
N LYS A 384 24.17 -8.69 12.90
CA LYS A 384 25.30 -9.25 13.66
C LYS A 384 25.36 -8.79 15.12
N LYS A 385 24.76 -7.64 15.45
CA LYS A 385 24.69 -7.08 16.82
C LYS A 385 23.49 -7.62 17.62
N LYS A 386 22.64 -8.50 17.03
CA LYS A 386 21.44 -9.08 17.66
C LYS A 386 20.52 -8.04 18.32
N ASN A 387 20.38 -6.87 17.72
CA ASN A 387 19.61 -5.78 18.27
C ASN A 387 18.10 -6.00 18.02
N ILE A 388 17.39 -6.46 19.05
CA ILE A 388 15.93 -6.73 19.00
C ILE A 388 15.13 -5.45 18.69
N ASN A 389 15.60 -4.27 19.10
CA ASN A 389 14.89 -3.02 18.86
C ASN A 389 14.69 -2.74 17.35
N MET A 390 15.55 -3.27 16.49
CA MET A 390 15.40 -3.16 15.04
C MET A 390 14.18 -3.93 14.49
N LEU A 391 13.64 -4.90 15.24
CA LEU A 391 12.44 -5.65 14.85
C LEU A 391 11.13 -4.85 15.02
N PHE A 392 11.18 -3.75 15.77
CA PHE A 392 10.02 -2.87 15.96
C PHE A 392 9.95 -1.72 14.95
N GLY A 393 10.97 -1.55 14.09
CA GLY A 393 10.97 -0.61 12.97
C GLY A 393 10.27 -1.16 11.73
N PHE A 394 10.72 -0.73 10.53
CA PHE A 394 10.24 -1.26 9.25
C PHE A 394 10.90 -2.61 8.95
N VAL A 395 10.34 -3.68 9.50
CA VAL A 395 10.93 -5.04 9.50
C VAL A 395 10.71 -5.82 8.20
N TYR A 396 9.89 -5.31 7.29
CA TYR A 396 9.35 -6.07 6.15
C TYR A 396 10.40 -6.55 5.14
N TYR A 397 11.51 -5.83 4.93
CA TYR A 397 12.66 -6.31 4.15
C TYR A 397 13.27 -7.60 4.70
N ARG A 398 13.28 -7.74 6.03
CA ARG A 398 13.81 -8.92 6.70
C ARG A 398 12.80 -10.07 6.70
N LEU A 399 11.52 -9.73 6.94
CA LEU A 399 10.42 -10.70 6.81
C LEU A 399 10.38 -11.29 5.42
N PHE A 400 10.53 -10.46 4.37
CA PHE A 400 10.61 -10.93 2.99
C PHE A 400 11.69 -12.00 2.82
N LYS A 401 12.90 -11.80 3.33
CA LYS A 401 14.00 -12.77 3.22
C LYS A 401 13.67 -14.10 3.89
N VAL A 402 13.05 -14.07 5.08
CA VAL A 402 12.62 -15.27 5.80
C VAL A 402 11.50 -15.99 5.05
N VAL A 403 10.48 -15.26 4.63
CA VAL A 403 9.33 -15.83 3.91
C VAL A 403 9.78 -16.43 2.58
N LYS A 404 10.59 -15.70 1.81
CA LYS A 404 11.18 -16.20 0.56
C LYS A 404 11.92 -17.52 0.79
N LYS A 405 12.77 -17.60 1.82
CA LYS A 405 13.49 -18.83 2.16
C LYS A 405 12.54 -19.97 2.51
N ILE A 406 11.55 -19.72 3.37
CA ILE A 406 10.56 -20.76 3.75
C ILE A 406 9.83 -21.29 2.51
N PHE A 407 9.30 -20.40 1.67
CA PHE A 407 8.52 -20.79 0.50
C PHE A 407 9.38 -21.43 -0.60
N SER A 408 10.65 -21.04 -0.74
CA SER A 408 11.58 -21.69 -1.68
C SER A 408 11.94 -23.11 -1.23
N GLU A 409 12.13 -23.34 0.05
CA GLU A 409 12.46 -24.67 0.59
C GLU A 409 11.27 -25.64 0.57
N MET A 410 10.03 -25.14 0.59
CA MET A 410 8.82 -25.98 0.49
C MET A 410 8.76 -26.81 -0.80
N SER A 411 9.32 -26.34 -1.90
CA SER A 411 9.41 -27.08 -3.17
C SER A 411 10.44 -28.20 -3.07
N ILE A 412 11.57 -27.94 -2.39
CA ILE A 412 12.66 -28.91 -2.22
C ILE A 412 12.21 -30.11 -1.36
N TYR A 413 11.46 -29.84 -0.26
CA TYR A 413 10.90 -30.92 0.56
C TYR A 413 9.90 -31.80 -0.20
N ARG A 414 9.17 -31.26 -1.17
CA ARG A 414 8.29 -32.04 -2.04
C ARG A 414 9.09 -32.97 -2.97
N LYS A 415 10.21 -32.51 -3.54
CA LYS A 415 11.14 -33.31 -4.35
C LYS A 415 11.74 -34.47 -3.53
N VAL A 416 12.18 -34.19 -2.31
CA VAL A 416 12.78 -35.22 -1.44
C VAL A 416 11.75 -36.29 -1.06
N ARG A 417 10.49 -35.92 -0.78
CA ARG A 417 9.45 -36.94 -0.49
C ARG A 417 9.12 -37.81 -1.70
N PHE A 418 9.09 -37.29 -2.92
CA PHE A 418 8.87 -38.07 -4.14
C PHE A 418 10.12 -38.91 -4.50
N LYS A 419 11.33 -38.42 -4.27
CA LYS A 419 12.56 -39.18 -4.47
C LYS A 419 12.72 -40.30 -3.43
N GLY A 420 12.28 -40.12 -2.21
CA GLY A 420 12.29 -41.14 -1.18
C GLY A 420 11.46 -42.37 -1.51
N CYS A 421 10.38 -42.24 -2.30
CA CYS A 421 9.61 -43.41 -2.79
C CYS A 421 10.26 -44.12 -3.99
N TYR A 422 11.22 -43.47 -4.67
CA TYR A 422 11.97 -44.09 -5.79
C TYR A 422 13.40 -44.49 -5.43
N HIS A 423 13.86 -44.19 -4.21
CA HIS A 423 15.26 -44.39 -3.83
C HIS A 423 15.64 -45.86 -3.63
N ASP A 424 14.69 -46.72 -3.34
CA ASP A 424 15.01 -48.15 -3.18
C ASP A 424 15.35 -48.88 -4.50
N GLN A 425 15.04 -48.26 -5.65
CA GLN A 425 15.39 -48.79 -6.96
C GLN A 425 16.59 -48.12 -7.65
N LEU A 426 17.02 -46.91 -7.19
CA LEU A 426 18.10 -46.13 -7.81
C LEU A 426 19.43 -46.17 -7.06
N GLN A 427 19.47 -46.62 -5.81
CA GLN A 427 20.73 -46.80 -5.07
C GLN A 427 21.66 -47.89 -5.62
N LEU A 428 21.15 -48.72 -6.52
CA LEU A 428 21.94 -49.81 -7.14
C LEU A 428 22.71 -49.38 -8.42
N LYS A 429 22.69 -48.10 -8.83
CA LYS A 429 23.29 -47.69 -10.12
C LYS A 429 24.19 -46.45 -10.09
N VAL A 430 24.63 -45.94 -8.95
CA VAL A 430 25.60 -44.85 -8.90
C VAL A 430 26.86 -45.31 -8.16
N ASN A 431 27.70 -46.05 -8.86
CA ASN A 431 29.12 -46.17 -8.53
C ASN A 431 29.81 -44.91 -9.07
N PHE A 432 30.35 -44.12 -8.18
CA PHE A 432 31.32 -43.08 -8.54
C PHE A 432 32.64 -43.75 -8.93
N SER A 433 32.99 -43.67 -10.19
CA SER A 433 34.36 -43.81 -10.67
C SER A 433 34.99 -42.44 -10.75
#